data_ab9f5b8a8bbff2479d7c66f72fc84ce1
#
_entry.id   ab9f5b8a8bbff2479d7c66f72fc84ce1
#
_cell.length_a   1.000
_cell.length_b   1.000
_cell.length_c   1.000
_cell.angle_alpha   90.00
_cell.angle_beta   90.00
_cell.angle_gamma   90.00
#
_symmetry.space_group_name_H-M   'P 1'
#
loop_
_entity.id
_entity.type
_entity.pdbx_description
1 polymer ?
#
loop_
_entity_poly.entity_id
_entity_poly.type
_entity_poly.pdbx_seq_one_letter_code
_entity_poly.pdbx_strand_id
1 'polypeptide(L)'
;MPYLKQFHKKFPNVPIKVTNSTSLSCVELLEQGKVDLIVTNFPNSNLNQSYIRKTVCSFHDVFIANPAYFNLKQQEIALEDLQQYPILMLDRKSTTSEFLHNLFLQHQLELMPQIELSSNDLLIDLARIGLGIAFIPDYCLNRESKELFIVKIKEKLPARQMVTAV
;
A
#
# COMPACT_ATOMS: atom_id res chain seq x y z
N MET A 1 -5.79 -5.11 15.63
CA MET A 1 -5.22 -6.15 16.54
C MET A 1 -6.23 -6.81 17.52
N PRO A 2 -7.53 -6.49 17.54
CA PRO A 2 -8.48 -7.11 18.50
C PRO A 2 -8.63 -8.62 18.31
N TYR A 3 -8.54 -9.12 17.10
CA TYR A 3 -8.70 -10.54 16.78
C TYR A 3 -7.56 -11.42 17.33
N LEU A 4 -6.32 -10.94 17.34
CA LEU A 4 -5.18 -11.68 17.95
C LEU A 4 -5.36 -11.86 19.45
N LYS A 5 -5.89 -10.83 20.14
CA LYS A 5 -6.22 -10.92 21.56
C LYS A 5 -7.30 -11.97 21.83
N GLN A 6 -8.33 -12.02 20.99
CA GLN A 6 -9.41 -13.03 21.11
C GLN A 6 -8.89 -14.44 20.83
N PHE A 7 -8.05 -14.60 19.80
CA PHE A 7 -7.42 -15.88 19.46
C PHE A 7 -6.55 -16.38 20.62
N HIS A 8 -5.67 -15.55 21.15
CA HIS A 8 -4.80 -15.93 22.27
C HIS A 8 -5.59 -16.31 23.54
N LYS A 9 -6.71 -15.60 23.81
CA LYS A 9 -7.60 -16.00 24.91
C LYS A 9 -8.24 -17.36 24.70
N LYS A 10 -8.61 -17.70 23.47
CA LYS A 10 -9.26 -18.97 23.12
C LYS A 10 -8.25 -20.12 23.07
N PHE A 11 -7.02 -19.84 22.68
CA PHE A 11 -5.94 -20.82 22.48
C PHE A 11 -4.64 -20.35 23.16
N PRO A 12 -4.59 -20.33 24.51
CA PRO A 12 -3.48 -19.74 25.25
C PRO A 12 -2.15 -20.49 25.07
N ASN A 13 -2.21 -21.78 24.72
CA ASN A 13 -1.03 -22.62 24.51
C ASN A 13 -0.49 -22.58 23.07
N VAL A 14 -1.14 -21.82 22.16
CA VAL A 14 -0.66 -21.66 20.79
C VAL A 14 0.23 -20.42 20.72
N PRO A 15 1.55 -20.57 20.46
CA PRO A 15 2.44 -19.42 20.30
C PRO A 15 2.08 -18.65 19.02
N ILE A 16 2.07 -17.33 19.11
CA ILE A 16 1.85 -16.45 17.97
C ILE A 16 3.16 -15.72 17.65
N LYS A 17 3.70 -15.96 16.46
CA LYS A 17 4.83 -15.20 15.91
C LYS A 17 4.33 -14.32 14.77
N VAL A 18 4.52 -13.02 14.86
CA VAL A 18 4.19 -12.07 13.81
C VAL A 18 5.48 -11.59 13.15
N THR A 19 5.55 -11.76 11.83
CA THR A 19 6.66 -11.26 11.01
C THR A 19 6.12 -10.17 10.09
N ASN A 20 6.70 -8.98 10.13
CA ASN A 20 6.37 -7.91 9.19
C ASN A 20 7.31 -7.97 7.99
N SER A 21 6.75 -7.94 6.79
CA SER A 21 7.50 -8.03 5.53
C SER A 21 6.72 -7.38 4.39
N THR A 22 7.36 -7.18 3.24
CA THR A 22 6.68 -6.71 2.02
C THR A 22 5.72 -7.77 1.49
N SER A 23 4.73 -7.36 0.69
CA SER A 23 3.74 -8.28 0.12
C SER A 23 4.36 -9.40 -0.71
N LEU A 24 5.42 -9.13 -1.47
CA LEU A 24 6.13 -10.14 -2.26
C LEU A 24 6.93 -11.08 -1.37
N SER A 25 7.68 -10.54 -0.41
CA SER A 25 8.49 -11.36 0.51
C SER A 25 7.65 -12.21 1.48
N CYS A 26 6.40 -11.82 1.77
CA CYS A 26 5.49 -12.67 2.53
C CYS A 26 5.23 -14.01 1.85
N VAL A 27 5.09 -14.04 0.51
CA VAL A 27 4.88 -15.28 -0.24
C VAL A 27 6.12 -16.17 -0.16
N GLU A 28 7.32 -15.60 -0.30
CA GLU A 28 8.57 -16.34 -0.16
C GLU A 28 8.71 -16.98 1.23
N LEU A 29 8.30 -16.28 2.29
CA LEU A 29 8.31 -16.82 3.64
C LEU A 29 7.34 -17.99 3.82
N LEU A 30 6.17 -17.94 3.16
CA LEU A 30 5.18 -19.01 3.15
C LEU A 30 5.72 -20.23 2.39
N GLU A 31 6.29 -20.04 1.19
CA GLU A 31 6.91 -21.10 0.39
C GLU A 31 8.06 -21.81 1.13
N GLN A 32 8.83 -21.08 1.91
CA GLN A 32 9.92 -21.62 2.71
C GLN A 32 9.44 -22.28 4.03
N GLY A 33 8.13 -22.32 4.29
CA GLY A 33 7.57 -22.85 5.53
C GLY A 33 7.99 -22.08 6.79
N LYS A 34 8.42 -20.81 6.65
CA LYS A 34 8.81 -19.95 7.77
C LYS A 34 7.62 -19.30 8.48
N VAL A 35 6.49 -19.27 7.82
CA VAL A 35 5.20 -18.82 8.34
C VAL A 35 4.10 -19.77 7.87
N ASP A 36 3.05 -19.93 8.67
CA ASP A 36 1.92 -20.81 8.38
C ASP A 36 0.81 -20.11 7.59
N LEU A 37 0.75 -18.79 7.67
CA LEU A 37 -0.28 -17.96 7.06
C LEU A 37 0.29 -16.58 6.77
N ILE A 38 -0.07 -16.02 5.62
CA ILE A 38 0.23 -14.63 5.28
C ILE A 38 -1.03 -13.79 5.14
N VAL A 39 -0.87 -12.49 5.39
CA VAL A 39 -1.82 -11.44 5.00
C VAL A 39 -1.10 -10.53 4.03
N THR A 40 -1.59 -10.43 2.81
CA THR A 40 -0.91 -9.69 1.75
C THR A 40 -1.90 -8.93 0.87
N ASN A 41 -1.41 -7.93 0.16
CA ASN A 41 -2.19 -7.23 -0.86
C ASN A 41 -2.26 -8.05 -2.15
N PHE A 42 -3.40 -7.99 -2.83
CA PHE A 42 -3.66 -8.67 -4.09
C PHE A 42 -4.20 -7.65 -5.14
N PRO A 43 -3.80 -7.71 -6.41
CA PRO A 43 -2.91 -8.70 -7.03
C PRO A 43 -1.50 -8.72 -6.44
N ASN A 44 -0.86 -9.91 -6.48
CA ASN A 44 0.49 -10.16 -6.05
C ASN A 44 1.12 -11.16 -7.02
N SER A 45 2.17 -10.75 -7.70
CA SER A 45 2.80 -11.53 -8.78
C SER A 45 3.36 -12.89 -8.32
N ASN A 46 3.75 -12.98 -7.04
CA ASN A 46 4.27 -14.22 -6.46
C ASN A 46 3.15 -15.16 -5.97
N LEU A 47 1.92 -14.66 -5.78
CA LEU A 47 0.81 -15.44 -5.24
C LEU A 47 0.02 -16.13 -6.38
N ASN A 48 0.43 -17.31 -6.78
CA ASN A 48 -0.18 -18.10 -7.85
C ASN A 48 -1.48 -18.82 -7.40
N GLN A 49 -2.04 -19.68 -8.27
CA GLN A 49 -3.29 -20.39 -8.02
C GLN A 49 -3.20 -21.58 -7.05
N SER A 50 -1.99 -22.01 -6.68
CA SER A 50 -1.80 -23.15 -5.77
C SER A 50 -2.14 -22.81 -4.31
N TYR A 51 -2.20 -21.53 -3.96
CA TYR A 51 -2.50 -21.08 -2.61
C TYR A 51 -4.01 -21.00 -2.36
N ILE A 52 -4.44 -21.46 -1.18
CA ILE A 52 -5.79 -21.24 -0.70
C ILE A 52 -5.89 -19.80 -0.21
N ARG A 53 -6.70 -18.99 -0.90
CA ARG A 53 -6.85 -17.56 -0.63
C ARG A 53 -8.24 -17.21 -0.12
N LYS A 54 -8.30 -16.29 0.83
CA LYS A 54 -9.55 -15.71 1.31
C LYS A 54 -9.43 -14.19 1.37
N THR A 55 -10.36 -13.49 0.71
CA THR A 55 -10.43 -12.03 0.77
C THR A 55 -10.83 -11.58 2.18
N VAL A 56 -10.07 -10.65 2.73
CA VAL A 56 -10.31 -10.02 4.04
C VAL A 56 -11.11 -8.74 3.86
N CYS A 57 -10.64 -7.84 3.00
CA CYS A 57 -11.32 -6.59 2.67
C CYS A 57 -10.82 -6.04 1.32
N SER A 58 -11.54 -5.07 0.79
CA SER A 58 -11.09 -4.24 -0.33
C SER A 58 -10.55 -2.92 0.17
N PHE A 59 -9.60 -2.34 -0.57
CA PHE A 59 -9.00 -1.04 -0.30
C PHE A 59 -8.66 -0.32 -1.61
N HIS A 60 -8.29 0.95 -1.54
CA HIS A 60 -7.77 1.72 -2.66
C HIS A 60 -6.37 2.22 -2.33
N ASP A 61 -5.52 2.25 -3.33
CA ASP A 61 -4.30 3.05 -3.23
C ASP A 61 -4.64 4.50 -3.57
N VAL A 62 -4.05 5.44 -2.84
CA VAL A 62 -4.37 6.87 -2.92
C VAL A 62 -3.09 7.71 -2.94
N PHE A 63 -3.16 8.83 -3.61
CA PHE A 63 -2.15 9.88 -3.51
C PHE A 63 -2.50 10.81 -2.35
N ILE A 64 -1.53 11.10 -1.50
CA ILE A 64 -1.70 12.01 -0.36
C ILE A 64 -0.69 13.14 -0.40
N ALA A 65 -1.11 14.31 0.03
CA ALA A 65 -0.26 15.49 0.07
C ALA A 65 -0.62 16.41 1.24
N ASN A 66 0.30 17.28 1.62
CA ASN A 66 0.05 18.32 2.61
C ASN A 66 -0.39 19.62 1.90
N PRO A 67 -1.58 20.17 2.23
CA PRO A 67 -2.10 21.37 1.58
C PRO A 67 -1.27 22.63 1.83
N ALA A 68 -0.40 22.65 2.82
CA ALA A 68 0.52 23.76 3.06
C ALA A 68 1.60 23.89 1.97
N TYR A 69 1.91 22.78 1.25
CA TYR A 69 2.95 22.75 0.22
C TYR A 69 2.39 22.51 -1.17
N PHE A 70 1.22 21.84 -1.28
CA PHE A 70 0.60 21.46 -2.56
C PHE A 70 -0.85 21.95 -2.61
N ASN A 71 -1.12 22.92 -3.47
CA ASN A 71 -2.46 23.52 -3.64
C ASN A 71 -3.36 22.66 -4.55
N LEU A 72 -3.56 21.39 -4.20
CA LEU A 72 -4.32 20.40 -4.99
C LEU A 72 -5.61 19.94 -4.33
N LYS A 73 -5.94 20.43 -3.12
CA LYS A 73 -7.05 19.93 -2.31
C LYS A 73 -8.42 20.09 -2.97
N GLN A 74 -8.59 21.10 -3.79
CA GLN A 74 -9.87 21.41 -4.47
C GLN A 74 -9.82 21.12 -5.98
N GLN A 75 -8.75 20.51 -6.47
CA GLN A 75 -8.53 20.20 -7.87
C GLN A 75 -8.61 18.69 -8.09
N GLU A 76 -9.02 18.32 -9.30
CA GLU A 76 -8.93 16.98 -9.82
C GLU A 76 -7.88 16.99 -10.92
N ILE A 77 -6.79 16.26 -10.76
CA ILE A 77 -5.64 16.28 -11.63
C ILE A 77 -5.52 14.97 -12.42
N ALA A 78 -4.97 15.04 -13.63
CA ALA A 78 -4.67 13.84 -14.40
C ALA A 78 -3.38 13.17 -13.92
N LEU A 79 -3.20 11.87 -14.18
CA LEU A 79 -1.94 11.16 -13.89
C LEU A 79 -0.75 11.81 -14.60
N GLU A 80 -0.97 12.36 -15.82
CA GLU A 80 0.05 13.09 -16.55
C GLU A 80 0.54 14.33 -15.77
N ASP A 81 -0.39 15.06 -15.15
CA ASP A 81 -0.07 16.26 -14.36
C ASP A 81 0.72 15.93 -13.10
N LEU A 82 0.56 14.70 -12.56
CA LEU A 82 1.33 14.23 -11.41
C LEU A 82 2.84 14.16 -11.67
N GLN A 83 3.25 13.98 -12.92
CA GLN A 83 4.68 13.95 -13.30
C GLN A 83 5.42 15.25 -12.98
N GLN A 84 4.69 16.35 -12.78
CA GLN A 84 5.25 17.65 -12.41
C GLN A 84 5.58 17.77 -10.92
N TYR A 85 5.15 16.79 -10.11
CA TYR A 85 5.32 16.78 -8.67
C TYR A 85 6.28 15.68 -8.23
N PRO A 86 7.02 15.89 -7.13
CA PRO A 86 7.83 14.83 -6.55
C PRO A 86 6.94 13.71 -6.02
N ILE A 87 7.07 12.51 -6.58
CA ILE A 87 6.33 11.32 -6.16
C ILE A 87 7.16 10.52 -5.16
N LEU A 88 6.52 10.18 -4.04
CA LEU A 88 7.08 9.33 -2.99
C LEU A 88 6.32 8.00 -3.01
N MET A 89 7.03 6.89 -3.08
CA MET A 89 6.39 5.58 -3.19
C MET A 89 7.20 4.47 -2.52
N LEU A 90 6.56 3.33 -2.34
CA LEU A 90 7.26 2.13 -1.90
C LEU A 90 8.23 1.63 -2.98
N ASP A 91 9.28 0.94 -2.55
CA ASP A 91 10.24 0.31 -3.43
C ASP A 91 9.62 -0.81 -4.30
N ARG A 92 10.35 -1.29 -5.31
CA ARG A 92 9.87 -2.27 -6.29
C ARG A 92 9.53 -3.66 -5.71
N LYS A 93 9.82 -3.90 -4.44
CA LYS A 93 9.44 -5.14 -3.74
C LYS A 93 8.02 -5.08 -3.15
N SER A 94 7.28 -4.02 -3.45
CA SER A 94 5.91 -3.81 -3.00
C SER A 94 4.91 -3.98 -4.13
N THR A 95 3.81 -4.67 -3.87
CA THR A 95 2.68 -4.75 -4.81
C THR A 95 2.01 -3.40 -5.07
N THR A 96 2.15 -2.44 -4.16
CA THR A 96 1.68 -1.06 -4.36
C THR A 96 2.55 -0.34 -5.39
N SER A 97 3.86 -0.56 -5.35
CA SER A 97 4.77 -0.05 -6.38
C SER A 97 4.50 -0.69 -7.75
N GLU A 98 4.37 -2.02 -7.82
CA GLU A 98 3.99 -2.71 -9.06
C GLU A 98 2.69 -2.15 -9.65
N PHE A 99 1.69 -1.93 -8.80
CA PHE A 99 0.40 -1.37 -9.21
C PHE A 99 0.56 0.03 -9.83
N LEU A 100 1.32 0.93 -9.19
CA LEU A 100 1.51 2.29 -9.68
C LEU A 100 2.31 2.31 -10.99
N HIS A 101 3.38 1.52 -11.11
CA HIS A 101 4.14 1.39 -12.35
C HIS A 101 3.26 0.89 -13.50
N ASN A 102 2.46 -0.14 -13.26
CA ASN A 102 1.54 -0.68 -14.27
C ASN A 102 0.46 0.34 -14.68
N LEU A 103 -0.06 1.12 -13.72
CA LEU A 103 -1.03 2.17 -13.99
C LEU A 103 -0.44 3.24 -14.93
N PHE A 104 0.76 3.74 -14.63
CA PHE A 104 1.42 4.73 -15.48
C PHE A 104 1.72 4.15 -16.87
N LEU A 105 2.21 2.92 -16.95
CA LEU A 105 2.48 2.24 -18.21
C LEU A 105 1.23 2.07 -19.09
N GLN A 106 0.07 1.73 -18.49
CA GLN A 106 -1.21 1.62 -19.19
C GLN A 106 -1.65 2.97 -19.82
N HIS A 107 -1.26 4.07 -19.21
CA HIS A 107 -1.51 5.42 -19.72
C HIS A 107 -0.36 5.96 -20.60
N GLN A 108 0.64 5.11 -20.96
CA GLN A 108 1.82 5.50 -21.73
C GLN A 108 2.63 6.62 -21.08
N LEU A 109 2.63 6.67 -19.75
CA LEU A 109 3.36 7.62 -18.93
C LEU A 109 4.58 6.96 -18.29
N GLU A 110 5.63 7.74 -18.10
CA GLU A 110 6.81 7.32 -17.34
C GLU A 110 6.66 7.73 -15.87
N LEU A 111 6.87 6.80 -14.95
CA LEU A 111 6.88 7.07 -13.53
C LEU A 111 8.31 7.23 -13.04
N MET A 112 8.65 8.45 -12.63
CA MET A 112 9.96 8.80 -12.06
C MET A 112 9.80 9.21 -10.60
N PRO A 113 9.89 8.27 -9.64
CA PRO A 113 9.74 8.61 -8.24
C PRO A 113 10.94 9.45 -7.73
N GLN A 114 10.66 10.44 -6.91
CA GLN A 114 11.69 11.24 -6.22
C GLN A 114 12.30 10.48 -5.05
N ILE A 115 11.48 9.70 -4.33
CA ILE A 115 11.89 8.89 -3.18
C ILE A 115 11.21 7.52 -3.28
N GLU A 116 12.02 6.47 -3.14
CA GLU A 116 11.57 5.09 -2.96
C GLU A 116 12.07 4.55 -1.61
N LEU A 117 11.20 3.94 -0.84
CA LEU A 117 11.52 3.34 0.45
C LEU A 117 10.55 2.22 0.83
N SER A 118 10.80 1.48 1.91
CA SER A 118 10.05 0.27 2.27
C SER A 118 9.00 0.44 3.37
N SER A 119 8.68 1.69 3.78
CA SER A 119 7.77 1.97 4.91
C SER A 119 6.68 2.97 4.53
N ASN A 120 5.41 2.57 4.63
CA ASN A 120 4.28 3.48 4.44
C ASN A 120 4.25 4.60 5.49
N ASP A 121 4.60 4.30 6.74
CA ASP A 121 4.60 5.29 7.81
C ASP A 121 5.60 6.41 7.51
N LEU A 122 6.80 6.04 7.02
CA LEU A 122 7.80 7.02 6.63
C LEU A 122 7.36 7.82 5.38
N LEU A 123 6.71 7.20 4.40
CA LEU A 123 6.12 7.93 3.25
C LEU A 123 5.10 8.97 3.71
N ILE A 124 4.24 8.63 4.67
CA ILE A 124 3.26 9.53 5.25
C ILE A 124 3.96 10.71 5.95
N ASP A 125 5.01 10.44 6.72
CA ASP A 125 5.78 11.49 7.42
C ASP A 125 6.48 12.42 6.42
N LEU A 126 7.07 11.88 5.35
CA LEU A 126 7.71 12.69 4.31
C LEU A 126 6.69 13.55 3.53
N ALA A 127 5.51 13.01 3.24
CA ALA A 127 4.42 13.78 2.64
C ALA A 127 3.93 14.90 3.58
N ARG A 128 3.87 14.63 4.90
CA ARG A 128 3.46 15.60 5.91
C ARG A 128 4.38 16.82 5.96
N ILE A 129 5.69 16.62 5.82
CA ILE A 129 6.66 17.72 5.79
C ILE A 129 6.85 18.35 4.39
N GLY A 130 6.04 17.94 3.40
CA GLY A 130 5.98 18.55 2.08
C GLY A 130 7.06 18.12 1.11
N LEU A 131 7.74 16.97 1.32
CA LEU A 131 8.77 16.49 0.40
C LEU A 131 8.18 15.94 -0.92
N GLY A 132 6.89 15.64 -0.96
CA GLY A 132 6.24 15.18 -2.17
C GLY A 132 4.83 14.67 -1.95
N ILE A 133 4.26 14.11 -3.00
CA ILE A 133 2.97 13.43 -3.02
C ILE A 133 3.24 11.94 -2.83
N ALA A 134 2.77 11.35 -1.72
CA ALA A 134 2.99 9.94 -1.44
C ALA A 134 1.85 9.07 -1.98
N PHE A 135 2.21 7.91 -2.54
CA PHE A 135 1.26 6.89 -2.99
C PHE A 135 1.24 5.72 -2.02
N ILE A 136 0.12 5.50 -1.37
CA ILE A 136 -0.05 4.52 -0.29
C ILE A 136 -1.44 3.86 -0.32
N PRO A 137 -1.61 2.68 0.28
CA PRO A 137 -2.93 2.13 0.56
C PRO A 137 -3.71 3.01 1.56
N ASP A 138 -5.01 3.21 1.32
CA ASP A 138 -5.88 4.08 2.12
C ASP A 138 -6.03 3.63 3.58
N TYR A 139 -5.87 2.34 3.86
CA TYR A 139 -5.90 1.80 5.23
C TYR A 139 -4.67 2.20 6.07
N CYS A 140 -3.61 2.72 5.43
CA CYS A 140 -2.44 3.26 6.14
C CYS A 140 -2.69 4.69 6.67
N LEU A 141 -3.73 5.37 6.16
CA LEU A 141 -4.09 6.70 6.62
C LEU A 141 -4.81 6.66 7.97
N ASN A 142 -4.29 7.38 8.94
CA ASN A 142 -5.08 7.75 10.10
C ASN A 142 -6.05 8.88 9.69
N ARG A 143 -7.35 8.57 9.62
CA ARG A 143 -8.40 9.51 9.21
C ARG A 143 -8.55 10.73 10.16
N GLU A 144 -7.94 10.68 11.33
CA GLU A 144 -7.94 11.79 12.29
C GLU A 144 -6.84 12.84 11.99
N SER A 145 -5.89 12.52 11.13
CA SER A 145 -4.84 13.45 10.71
C SER A 145 -5.41 14.50 9.74
N LYS A 146 -5.52 15.74 10.21
CA LYS A 146 -6.00 16.88 9.39
C LYS A 146 -4.92 17.50 8.49
N GLU A 147 -3.69 17.05 8.63
CA GLU A 147 -2.53 17.64 7.95
C GLU A 147 -2.36 17.16 6.50
N LEU A 148 -2.97 16.04 6.17
CA LEU A 148 -2.88 15.44 4.83
C LEU A 148 -4.27 15.37 4.19
N PHE A 149 -4.31 15.45 2.87
CA PHE A 149 -5.51 15.22 2.09
C PHE A 149 -5.24 14.22 0.97
N ILE A 150 -6.31 13.56 0.52
CA ILE A 150 -6.26 12.69 -0.66
C ILE A 150 -6.36 13.57 -1.91
N VAL A 151 -5.37 13.47 -2.78
CA VAL A 151 -5.35 14.12 -4.09
C VAL A 151 -6.35 13.41 -4.99
N LYS A 152 -7.28 14.14 -5.55
CA LYS A 152 -8.27 13.60 -6.49
C LYS A 152 -7.64 13.42 -7.87
N ILE A 153 -7.71 12.22 -8.40
CA ILE A 153 -7.20 11.86 -9.72
C ILE A 153 -8.38 11.64 -10.68
N LYS A 154 -8.26 12.14 -11.91
CA LYS A 154 -9.28 11.98 -12.96
C LYS A 154 -9.43 10.52 -13.38
N GLU A 155 -8.32 9.80 -13.49
CA GLU A 155 -8.29 8.40 -13.84
C GLU A 155 -8.80 7.55 -12.68
N LYS A 156 -9.58 6.53 -13.02
CA LYS A 156 -10.13 5.63 -12.01
C LYS A 156 -9.04 4.68 -11.50
N LEU A 157 -8.74 4.78 -10.22
CA LEU A 157 -7.89 3.82 -9.52
C LEU A 157 -8.75 2.62 -9.09
N PRO A 158 -8.52 1.41 -9.63
CA PRO A 158 -9.31 0.24 -9.25
C PRO A 158 -9.05 -0.17 -7.80
N ALA A 159 -10.10 -0.69 -7.16
CA ALA A 159 -9.96 -1.27 -5.84
C ALA A 159 -9.07 -2.52 -5.90
N ARG A 160 -8.26 -2.70 -4.86
CA ARG A 160 -7.44 -3.90 -4.62
C ARG A 160 -7.98 -4.65 -3.40
N GLN A 161 -7.44 -5.81 -3.15
CA GLN A 161 -7.89 -6.67 -2.05
C GLN A 161 -6.74 -6.96 -1.08
N MET A 162 -7.06 -7.03 0.19
CA MET A 162 -6.24 -7.69 1.19
C MET A 162 -6.72 -9.12 1.33
N VAL A 163 -5.81 -10.08 1.22
CA VAL A 163 -6.13 -11.50 1.27
C VAL A 163 -5.28 -12.22 2.32
N THR A 164 -5.83 -13.26 2.91
CA THR A 164 -5.02 -14.30 3.58
C THR A 164 -4.67 -15.37 2.58
N ALA A 165 -3.50 -16.00 2.76
CA ALA A 165 -3.11 -17.18 1.98
C ALA A 165 -2.36 -18.19 2.86
N VAL A 166 -2.58 -19.47 2.56
CA VAL A 166 -1.93 -20.64 3.14
C VAL A 166 -1.51 -21.60 2.05
#